data_028215e6079aceb6ae48132ca8f61f6a
#
_entry.id   028215e6079aceb6ae48132ca8f61f6a
#
_cell.length_a   1.000
_cell.length_b   1.000
_cell.length_c   1.000
_cell.angle_alpha   90.00
_cell.angle_beta   90.00
_cell.angle_gamma   90.00
#
_symmetry.space_group_name_H-M   'P 1'
#
loop_
_entity.id
_entity.type
_entity.pdbx_description
1 polymer ?
#
loop_
_entity_poly.entity_id
_entity_poly.type
_entity_poly.pdbx_seq_one_letter_code
_entity_poly.pdbx_strand_id
1 'polypeptide(L)'
;GPKAFNLLSISGESYTVSGTYHLSNLLQELVIAKNKGLELASIDTEVIEERPVERVSKMIKNYYWNGLTRTMDEKGIISLIHDTKNESLASDKLRIYVSFNDLFAYNYYKGLEAKLPIETFKLPEVMSPAFVKSINNQPGILSLKLESAGDKTIGVPFVVPGGRFNEMYGWDSYFESIGLLIDGKVDLAKGMADNFQYEIEHYGKILNANRSYYLT
;
A
#
# COMPACT_ATOMS: atom_id res chain seq x y z
N GLY A 1 31.86 -5.61 14.98
CA GLY A 1 32.96 -5.02 14.24
C GLY A 1 32.47 -4.27 13.01
N PRO A 2 33.28 -3.42 12.38
CA PRO A 2 32.90 -2.74 11.17
C PRO A 2 32.65 -3.78 10.06
N LYS A 3 31.47 -3.67 9.41
CA LYS A 3 31.16 -4.51 8.25
C LYS A 3 31.86 -3.94 7.03
N ALA A 4 32.73 -4.71 6.42
CA ALA A 4 33.45 -4.34 5.21
C ALA A 4 33.52 -5.54 4.24
N PHE A 5 33.41 -5.23 2.93
CA PHE A 5 33.55 -6.22 1.88
C PHE A 5 34.53 -5.69 0.84
N ASN A 6 35.45 -6.53 0.41
CA ASN A 6 36.35 -6.22 -0.67
C ASN A 6 35.79 -6.79 -1.97
N LEU A 7 35.64 -5.93 -2.96
CA LEU A 7 35.20 -6.27 -4.30
C LEU A 7 36.32 -6.01 -5.28
N LEU A 8 36.30 -6.70 -6.42
CA LEU A 8 37.15 -6.38 -7.54
C LEU A 8 36.37 -5.47 -8.49
N SER A 9 36.96 -4.34 -8.86
CA SER A 9 36.44 -3.50 -9.92
C SER A 9 36.56 -4.19 -11.27
N ILE A 10 35.89 -3.66 -12.30
CA ILE A 10 36.03 -4.16 -13.68
C ILE A 10 37.49 -4.02 -14.18
N SER A 11 38.22 -3.02 -13.69
CA SER A 11 39.66 -2.83 -13.96
C SER A 11 40.59 -3.79 -13.21
N GLY A 12 40.03 -4.60 -12.27
CA GLY A 12 40.82 -5.52 -11.45
C GLY A 12 41.38 -4.90 -10.18
N GLU A 13 41.04 -3.65 -9.88
CA GLU A 13 41.46 -2.98 -8.65
C GLU A 13 40.55 -3.40 -7.49
N SER A 14 41.12 -3.49 -6.27
CA SER A 14 40.37 -3.78 -5.07
C SER A 14 39.59 -2.54 -4.61
N TYR A 15 38.28 -2.70 -4.40
CA TYR A 15 37.41 -1.68 -3.83
C TYR A 15 36.78 -2.17 -2.55
N THR A 16 36.90 -1.42 -1.46
CA THR A 16 36.36 -1.80 -0.16
C THR A 16 35.06 -1.04 0.12
N VAL A 17 33.95 -1.77 0.19
CA VAL A 17 32.67 -1.23 0.67
C VAL A 17 32.64 -1.39 2.19
N SER A 18 32.53 -0.28 2.92
CA SER A 18 32.49 -0.27 4.38
C SER A 18 31.35 0.58 4.93
N GLY A 19 30.86 0.16 6.07
CA GLY A 19 29.73 0.82 6.74
C GLY A 19 28.37 0.32 6.30
N THR A 20 27.39 0.46 7.21
CA THR A 20 26.04 -0.11 7.02
C THR A 20 25.30 0.51 5.82
N TYR A 21 25.45 1.82 5.62
CA TYR A 21 24.76 2.53 4.53
C TYR A 21 25.29 2.12 3.16
N HIS A 22 26.61 2.09 2.97
CA HIS A 22 27.20 1.71 1.70
C HIS A 22 26.92 0.24 1.34
N LEU A 23 26.96 -0.64 2.33
CA LEU A 23 26.56 -2.03 2.14
C LEU A 23 25.06 -2.17 1.79
N SER A 24 24.21 -1.37 2.42
CA SER A 24 22.78 -1.32 2.08
C SER A 24 22.57 -0.83 0.64
N ASN A 25 23.29 0.22 0.21
CA ASN A 25 23.21 0.73 -1.15
C ASN A 25 23.64 -0.35 -2.17
N LEU A 26 24.75 -1.02 -1.91
CA LEU A 26 25.20 -2.14 -2.76
C LEU A 26 24.13 -3.24 -2.86
N LEU A 27 23.59 -3.69 -1.73
CA LEU A 27 22.55 -4.73 -1.71
C LEU A 27 21.29 -4.31 -2.46
N GLN A 28 20.87 -3.06 -2.33
CA GLN A 28 19.71 -2.53 -3.07
C GLN A 28 19.94 -2.55 -4.58
N GLU A 29 21.12 -2.15 -5.05
CA GLU A 29 21.44 -2.21 -6.49
C GLU A 29 21.47 -3.66 -7.00
N LEU A 30 21.99 -4.60 -6.22
CA LEU A 30 21.96 -6.02 -6.58
C LEU A 30 20.53 -6.56 -6.66
N VAL A 31 19.65 -6.16 -5.74
CA VAL A 31 18.22 -6.53 -5.79
C VAL A 31 17.54 -5.92 -7.00
N ILE A 32 17.84 -4.65 -7.33
CA ILE A 32 17.30 -3.99 -8.52
C ILE A 32 17.74 -4.73 -9.79
N ALA A 33 19.03 -5.08 -9.88
CA ALA A 33 19.56 -5.83 -11.02
C ALA A 33 18.90 -7.23 -11.14
N LYS A 34 18.77 -7.93 -10.04
CA LYS A 34 18.09 -9.23 -9.99
C LYS A 34 16.63 -9.13 -10.46
N ASN A 35 15.91 -8.12 -10.01
CA ASN A 35 14.51 -7.91 -10.42
C ASN A 35 14.36 -7.55 -11.90
N LYS A 36 15.43 -7.01 -12.51
CA LYS A 36 15.51 -6.79 -13.97
C LYS A 36 15.97 -8.05 -14.75
N GLY A 37 16.22 -9.16 -14.07
CA GLY A 37 16.69 -10.41 -14.69
C GLY A 37 18.17 -10.38 -15.12
N LEU A 38 18.97 -9.48 -14.56
CA LEU A 38 20.39 -9.40 -14.87
C LEU A 38 21.19 -10.41 -14.06
N GLU A 39 21.97 -11.25 -14.72
CA GLU A 39 22.91 -12.17 -14.07
C GLU A 39 24.20 -11.47 -13.61
N LEU A 40 24.55 -10.38 -14.29
CA LEU A 40 25.71 -9.53 -13.98
C LEU A 40 25.26 -8.08 -13.94
N ALA A 41 25.70 -7.34 -12.93
CA ALA A 41 25.43 -5.90 -12.82
C ALA A 41 26.74 -5.12 -12.68
N SER A 42 26.89 -4.06 -13.47
CA SER A 42 27.92 -3.04 -13.23
C SER A 42 27.31 -1.95 -12.35
N ILE A 43 27.95 -1.66 -11.23
CA ILE A 43 27.49 -0.68 -10.23
C ILE A 43 28.61 0.35 -10.04
N ASP A 44 28.28 1.62 -10.27
CA ASP A 44 29.22 2.70 -10.06
C ASP A 44 29.49 2.91 -8.56
N THR A 45 30.73 3.20 -8.21
CA THR A 45 31.12 3.46 -6.82
C THR A 45 30.39 4.64 -6.22
N GLU A 46 30.09 5.69 -7.01
CA GLU A 46 29.30 6.85 -6.59
C GLU A 46 27.90 6.47 -6.09
N VAL A 47 27.29 5.43 -6.67
CA VAL A 47 25.97 4.92 -6.24
C VAL A 47 26.09 4.18 -4.92
N ILE A 48 27.20 3.48 -4.69
CA ILE A 48 27.45 2.79 -3.41
C ILE A 48 27.70 3.82 -2.31
N GLU A 49 28.43 4.89 -2.61
CA GLU A 49 28.83 5.94 -1.67
C GLU A 49 27.78 7.05 -1.52
N GLU A 50 26.63 6.94 -2.19
CA GLU A 50 25.54 7.91 -2.12
C GLU A 50 25.12 8.20 -0.68
N ARG A 51 24.94 9.48 -0.35
CA ARG A 51 24.55 9.89 1.01
C ARG A 51 23.17 9.34 1.36
N PRO A 52 22.93 8.96 2.66
CA PRO A 52 21.68 8.31 3.07
C PRO A 52 20.41 9.07 2.66
N VAL A 53 20.38 10.40 2.80
CA VAL A 53 19.21 11.22 2.46
C VAL A 53 18.92 11.19 0.96
N GLU A 54 19.97 11.32 0.14
CA GLU A 54 19.86 11.28 -1.33
C GLU A 54 19.40 9.90 -1.79
N ARG A 55 20.00 8.86 -1.22
CA ARG A 55 19.62 7.48 -1.50
C ARG A 55 18.16 7.19 -1.17
N VAL A 56 17.71 7.55 0.05
CA VAL A 56 16.33 7.32 0.47
C VAL A 56 15.34 8.08 -0.42
N SER A 57 15.61 9.35 -0.73
CA SER A 57 14.78 10.16 -1.64
C SER A 57 14.65 9.51 -3.02
N LYS A 58 15.76 9.05 -3.59
CA LYS A 58 15.79 8.35 -4.87
C LYS A 58 15.02 7.04 -4.86
N MET A 59 15.15 6.26 -3.77
CA MET A 59 14.42 5.00 -3.60
C MET A 59 12.91 5.24 -3.46
N ILE A 60 12.49 6.23 -2.69
CA ILE A 60 11.08 6.62 -2.55
C ILE A 60 10.52 6.96 -3.93
N LYS A 61 11.15 7.88 -4.64
CA LYS A 61 10.69 8.40 -5.93
C LYS A 61 10.56 7.32 -7.00
N ASN A 62 11.55 6.42 -7.10
CA ASN A 62 11.67 5.49 -8.21
C ASN A 62 11.02 4.12 -7.95
N TYR A 63 10.88 3.73 -6.66
CA TYR A 63 10.43 2.37 -6.31
C TYR A 63 9.33 2.33 -5.27
N TYR A 64 9.42 3.11 -4.17
CA TYR A 64 8.53 2.91 -3.03
C TYR A 64 7.12 3.38 -3.32
N TRP A 65 6.92 4.51 -4.01
CA TRP A 65 5.57 4.94 -4.38
C TRP A 65 4.78 3.83 -5.09
N ASN A 66 5.39 3.18 -6.06
CA ASN A 66 4.74 2.07 -6.78
C ASN A 66 4.55 0.83 -5.89
N GLY A 67 5.57 0.48 -5.09
CA GLY A 67 5.53 -0.67 -4.18
C GLY A 67 4.52 -0.52 -3.04
N LEU A 68 4.20 0.71 -2.65
CA LEU A 68 3.27 1.05 -1.58
C LEU A 68 1.88 1.43 -2.09
N THR A 69 1.67 1.45 -3.40
CA THR A 69 0.34 1.71 -3.98
C THR A 69 -0.57 0.50 -3.82
N ARG A 70 -1.80 0.75 -3.39
CA ARG A 70 -2.87 -0.23 -3.21
C ARG A 70 -4.15 0.24 -3.91
N THR A 71 -5.04 -0.71 -4.15
CA THR A 71 -6.41 -0.48 -4.66
C THR A 71 -7.38 -1.37 -3.89
N MET A 72 -8.68 -1.06 -3.96
CA MET A 72 -9.73 -1.89 -3.39
C MET A 72 -10.54 -2.67 -4.45
N ASP A 73 -10.00 -2.84 -5.65
CA ASP A 73 -10.55 -3.74 -6.67
C ASP A 73 -10.13 -5.21 -6.42
N GLU A 74 -10.48 -6.12 -7.33
CA GLU A 74 -10.19 -7.55 -7.24
C GLU A 74 -8.70 -7.83 -6.94
N LYS A 75 -7.80 -7.09 -7.59
CA LYS A 75 -6.35 -7.22 -7.39
C LYS A 75 -5.93 -6.82 -5.97
N GLY A 76 -6.43 -5.70 -5.49
CA GLY A 76 -6.16 -5.23 -4.13
C GLY A 76 -6.75 -6.16 -3.07
N ILE A 77 -7.96 -6.67 -3.29
CA ILE A 77 -8.60 -7.63 -2.39
C ILE A 77 -7.80 -8.93 -2.29
N ILE A 78 -7.26 -9.44 -3.40
CA ILE A 78 -6.37 -10.63 -3.36
C ILE A 78 -5.15 -10.36 -2.45
N SER A 79 -4.55 -9.17 -2.54
CA SER A 79 -3.43 -8.80 -1.67
C SER A 79 -3.83 -8.72 -0.18
N LEU A 80 -5.04 -8.24 0.10
CA LEU A 80 -5.60 -8.19 1.46
C LEU A 80 -5.89 -9.57 2.05
N ILE A 81 -6.36 -10.52 1.24
CA ILE A 81 -6.62 -11.90 1.66
C ILE A 81 -5.33 -12.57 2.16
N HIS A 82 -4.22 -12.29 1.50
CA HIS A 82 -2.90 -12.85 1.87
C HIS A 82 -2.16 -12.04 2.95
N ASP A 83 -2.81 -11.05 3.57
CA ASP A 83 -2.22 -10.28 4.67
C ASP A 83 -2.21 -11.11 5.96
N THR A 84 -1.01 -11.36 6.51
CA THR A 84 -0.82 -12.12 7.75
C THR A 84 -1.56 -11.55 8.96
N LYS A 85 -1.92 -10.28 8.94
CA LYS A 85 -2.79 -9.66 9.96
C LYS A 85 -4.20 -10.25 9.98
N ASN A 86 -4.63 -10.86 8.89
CA ASN A 86 -5.93 -11.50 8.77
C ASN A 86 -5.91 -12.98 9.19
N GLU A 87 -4.74 -13.61 9.31
CA GLU A 87 -4.59 -15.02 9.72
C GLU A 87 -5.11 -15.30 11.15
N SER A 88 -5.17 -14.28 12.00
CA SER A 88 -5.67 -14.39 13.38
C SER A 88 -7.18 -14.17 13.51
N LEU A 89 -7.88 -13.89 12.40
CA LEU A 89 -9.32 -13.66 12.42
C LEU A 89 -10.07 -15.00 12.57
N ALA A 90 -11.12 -15.00 13.36
CA ALA A 90 -11.98 -16.17 13.58
C ALA A 90 -12.77 -16.64 12.34
N SER A 91 -12.46 -16.13 11.16
CA SER A 91 -13.10 -16.44 9.90
C SER A 91 -12.04 -16.58 8.81
N ASP A 92 -12.16 -17.65 8.02
CA ASP A 92 -11.34 -17.87 6.83
C ASP A 92 -11.64 -16.89 5.67
N LYS A 93 -12.55 -15.93 5.89
CA LYS A 93 -12.99 -14.96 4.87
C LYS A 93 -12.67 -13.53 5.30
N LEU A 94 -12.14 -12.74 4.37
CA LEU A 94 -11.98 -11.31 4.53
C LEU A 94 -13.36 -10.62 4.52
N ARG A 95 -13.68 -9.86 5.57
CA ARG A 95 -14.92 -9.07 5.62
C ARG A 95 -14.71 -7.71 4.99
N ILE A 96 -15.62 -7.35 4.07
CA ILE A 96 -15.66 -6.04 3.42
C ILE A 96 -16.97 -5.36 3.81
N TYR A 97 -16.84 -4.20 4.44
CA TYR A 97 -17.98 -3.37 4.82
C TYR A 97 -18.14 -2.24 3.81
N VAL A 98 -19.33 -2.10 3.25
CA VAL A 98 -19.67 -1.10 2.24
C VAL A 98 -20.73 -0.17 2.79
N SER A 99 -20.64 1.12 2.51
CA SER A 99 -21.65 2.10 2.92
C SER A 99 -23.05 1.72 2.43
N PHE A 100 -24.07 2.08 3.21
CA PHE A 100 -25.48 1.78 2.91
C PHE A 100 -25.93 2.31 1.55
N ASN A 101 -25.40 3.44 1.10
CA ASN A 101 -25.75 4.13 -0.13
C ASN A 101 -24.85 3.80 -1.34
N ASP A 102 -23.74 3.04 -1.15
CA ASP A 102 -22.89 2.62 -2.26
C ASP A 102 -23.32 1.25 -2.81
N LEU A 103 -24.33 1.25 -3.65
CA LEU A 103 -24.81 0.03 -4.31
C LEU A 103 -23.82 -0.49 -5.36
N PHE A 104 -23.01 0.39 -5.97
CA PHE A 104 -22.06 -0.01 -6.98
C PHE A 104 -20.96 -0.87 -6.36
N ALA A 105 -20.30 -0.40 -5.30
CA ALA A 105 -19.28 -1.17 -4.59
C ALA A 105 -19.88 -2.44 -3.95
N TYR A 106 -21.09 -2.35 -3.37
CA TYR A 106 -21.75 -3.51 -2.77
C TYR A 106 -21.96 -4.63 -3.79
N ASN A 107 -22.53 -4.33 -4.96
CA ASN A 107 -22.78 -5.32 -6.00
C ASN A 107 -21.47 -5.88 -6.57
N TYR A 108 -20.46 -5.04 -6.73
CA TYR A 108 -19.14 -5.46 -7.17
C TYR A 108 -18.53 -6.51 -6.24
N TYR A 109 -18.43 -6.22 -4.94
CA TYR A 109 -17.86 -7.16 -3.98
C TYR A 109 -18.73 -8.42 -3.80
N LYS A 110 -20.06 -8.28 -3.85
CA LYS A 110 -20.96 -9.46 -3.86
C LYS A 110 -20.68 -10.39 -5.05
N GLY A 111 -20.40 -9.83 -6.22
CA GLY A 111 -19.97 -10.61 -7.39
C GLY A 111 -18.64 -11.34 -7.17
N LEU A 112 -17.71 -10.73 -6.43
CA LEU A 112 -16.42 -11.34 -6.14
C LEU A 112 -16.50 -12.49 -5.11
N GLU A 113 -17.52 -12.57 -4.28
CA GLU A 113 -17.70 -13.67 -3.31
C GLU A 113 -17.76 -15.06 -3.97
N ALA A 114 -18.14 -15.13 -5.26
CA ALA A 114 -18.13 -16.38 -6.01
C ALA A 114 -16.71 -16.86 -6.39
N LYS A 115 -15.72 -15.99 -6.31
CA LYS A 115 -14.35 -16.27 -6.77
C LYS A 115 -13.32 -16.17 -5.64
N LEU A 116 -13.57 -15.36 -4.64
CA LEU A 116 -12.63 -15.03 -3.58
C LEU A 116 -13.21 -15.35 -2.20
N PRO A 117 -12.39 -15.73 -1.22
CA PRO A 117 -12.82 -15.96 0.15
C PRO A 117 -13.09 -14.63 0.88
N ILE A 118 -14.10 -13.92 0.44
CA ILE A 118 -14.57 -12.66 1.04
C ILE A 118 -16.03 -12.77 1.46
N GLU A 119 -16.46 -11.88 2.33
CA GLU A 119 -17.84 -11.73 2.76
C GLU A 119 -18.18 -10.24 2.83
N THR A 120 -19.21 -9.81 2.12
CA THR A 120 -19.57 -8.40 1.95
C THR A 120 -20.78 -8.04 2.80
N PHE A 121 -20.64 -7.01 3.61
CA PHE A 121 -21.68 -6.49 4.49
C PHE A 121 -22.02 -5.06 4.11
N LYS A 122 -23.29 -4.75 4.13
CA LYS A 122 -23.79 -3.40 3.98
C LYS A 122 -23.89 -2.73 5.35
N LEU A 123 -23.28 -1.56 5.50
CA LEU A 123 -23.42 -0.75 6.72
C LEU A 123 -24.83 -0.15 6.82
N PRO A 124 -25.34 0.10 8.03
CA PRO A 124 -26.60 0.80 8.21
C PRO A 124 -26.48 2.28 7.81
N GLU A 125 -27.59 2.91 7.50
CA GLU A 125 -27.65 4.35 7.21
C GLU A 125 -27.19 5.18 8.41
N VAL A 126 -27.61 4.80 9.60
CA VAL A 126 -27.21 5.48 10.84
C VAL A 126 -26.17 4.65 11.57
N MET A 127 -24.94 5.17 11.63
CA MET A 127 -23.84 4.55 12.36
C MET A 127 -23.98 4.85 13.85
N SER A 128 -24.48 3.89 14.61
CA SER A 128 -24.61 4.02 16.06
C SER A 128 -23.45 3.33 16.81
N PRO A 129 -23.07 3.81 18.02
CA PRO A 129 -22.07 3.13 18.84
C PRO A 129 -22.44 1.67 19.16
N ALA A 130 -23.73 1.37 19.29
CA ALA A 130 -24.23 0.02 19.52
C ALA A 130 -23.95 -0.89 18.32
N PHE A 131 -24.18 -0.40 17.10
CA PHE A 131 -23.85 -1.15 15.88
C PHE A 131 -22.33 -1.41 15.77
N VAL A 132 -21.50 -0.38 15.95
CA VAL A 132 -20.05 -0.54 15.86
C VAL A 132 -19.56 -1.55 16.91
N LYS A 133 -20.09 -1.47 18.13
CA LYS A 133 -19.78 -2.46 19.18
C LYS A 133 -20.19 -3.88 18.77
N SER A 134 -21.29 -4.05 18.06
CA SER A 134 -21.77 -5.38 17.62
C SER A 134 -20.85 -6.04 16.60
N ILE A 135 -20.12 -5.25 15.79
CA ILE A 135 -19.18 -5.75 14.76
C ILE A 135 -17.73 -5.81 15.25
N ASN A 136 -17.42 -5.40 16.49
CA ASN A 136 -16.04 -5.44 17.02
C ASN A 136 -15.40 -6.82 16.97
N ASN A 137 -16.19 -7.89 17.15
CA ASN A 137 -15.72 -9.27 17.04
C ASN A 137 -15.68 -9.78 15.59
N GLN A 138 -16.02 -8.92 14.65
CA GLN A 138 -16.08 -9.21 13.22
C GLN A 138 -15.31 -8.11 12.43
N PRO A 139 -14.02 -7.89 12.75
CA PRO A 139 -13.26 -6.84 12.10
C PRO A 139 -13.16 -7.10 10.59
N GLY A 140 -13.16 -6.01 9.82
CA GLY A 140 -13.04 -6.06 8.39
C GLY A 140 -12.52 -4.74 7.82
N ILE A 141 -12.38 -4.70 6.51
CA ILE A 141 -11.96 -3.52 5.77
C ILE A 141 -13.19 -2.74 5.28
N LEU A 142 -13.09 -1.43 5.30
CA LEU A 142 -14.10 -0.56 4.70
C LEU A 142 -13.75 -0.34 3.23
N SER A 143 -14.76 -0.36 2.37
CA SER A 143 -14.57 -0.04 0.95
C SER A 143 -14.02 1.37 0.77
N LEU A 144 -13.25 1.56 -0.28
CA LEU A 144 -12.81 2.84 -0.81
C LEU A 144 -13.36 3.00 -2.23
N LYS A 145 -13.07 4.14 -2.85
CA LYS A 145 -13.64 4.51 -4.14
C LYS A 145 -13.30 3.50 -5.24
N LEU A 146 -14.34 3.05 -5.92
CA LEU A 146 -14.28 2.28 -7.16
C LEU A 146 -14.78 3.12 -8.32
N GLU A 147 -14.24 2.88 -9.50
CA GLU A 147 -14.64 3.55 -10.74
C GLU A 147 -14.90 2.53 -11.83
N SER A 148 -15.82 2.86 -12.74
CA SER A 148 -16.07 2.09 -13.95
C SER A 148 -15.11 2.54 -15.05
N ALA A 149 -14.36 1.60 -15.62
CA ALA A 149 -13.45 1.82 -16.73
C ALA A 149 -13.85 0.88 -17.89
N GLY A 150 -14.82 1.31 -18.68
CA GLY A 150 -15.47 0.46 -19.66
C GLY A 150 -16.20 -0.69 -19.00
N ASP A 151 -15.88 -1.94 -19.39
CA ASP A 151 -16.47 -3.15 -18.82
C ASP A 151 -15.78 -3.62 -17.51
N LYS A 152 -14.80 -2.87 -17.00
CA LYS A 152 -14.05 -3.22 -15.81
C LYS A 152 -14.33 -2.25 -14.66
N THR A 153 -14.32 -2.78 -13.45
CA THR A 153 -14.27 -1.97 -12.24
C THR A 153 -12.82 -1.90 -11.76
N ILE A 154 -12.36 -0.70 -11.50
CA ILE A 154 -11.01 -0.40 -10.98
C ILE A 154 -11.11 0.32 -9.64
N GLY A 155 -10.20 0.03 -8.74
CA GLY A 155 -10.04 0.75 -7.48
C GLY A 155 -9.25 2.03 -7.69
N VAL A 156 -9.72 3.14 -7.13
CA VAL A 156 -8.93 4.36 -7.09
C VAL A 156 -7.68 4.11 -6.24
N PRO A 157 -6.47 4.40 -6.76
CA PRO A 157 -5.25 4.06 -6.06
C PRO A 157 -5.04 4.93 -4.82
N PHE A 158 -4.43 4.32 -3.81
CA PHE A 158 -3.93 4.99 -2.61
C PHE A 158 -2.58 4.43 -2.21
N VAL A 159 -1.83 5.19 -1.42
CA VAL A 159 -0.52 4.78 -0.89
C VAL A 159 -0.67 4.40 0.58
N VAL A 160 0.12 3.44 1.02
CA VAL A 160 0.15 2.98 2.40
C VAL A 160 1.49 3.36 3.06
N PRO A 161 1.53 3.61 4.39
CA PRO A 161 2.72 4.14 5.08
C PRO A 161 3.88 3.14 5.22
N GLY A 162 3.73 1.93 4.72
CA GLY A 162 4.78 0.93 4.72
C GLY A 162 4.33 -0.40 4.12
N GLY A 163 5.29 -1.23 3.69
CA GLY A 163 5.02 -2.45 2.93
C GLY A 163 4.17 -3.50 3.64
N ARG A 164 4.09 -3.45 4.97
CA ARG A 164 3.23 -4.34 5.78
C ARG A 164 1.78 -3.86 5.91
N PHE A 165 1.47 -2.67 5.40
CA PHE A 165 0.12 -2.09 5.47
C PHE A 165 -0.63 -2.27 4.16
N ASN A 166 -1.93 -2.44 4.27
CA ASN A 166 -2.86 -2.52 3.14
C ASN A 166 -4.06 -1.58 3.30
N GLU A 167 -4.10 -0.85 4.40
CA GLU A 167 -5.12 0.15 4.71
C GLU A 167 -4.64 1.55 4.34
N MET A 168 -5.56 2.41 3.88
CA MET A 168 -5.33 3.84 3.76
C MET A 168 -5.44 4.47 5.14
N TYR A 169 -4.38 5.19 5.58
CA TYR A 169 -4.34 5.85 6.88
C TYR A 169 -4.56 7.36 6.73
N GLY A 170 -5.47 7.93 7.51
CA GLY A 170 -5.92 9.30 7.34
C GLY A 170 -4.81 10.34 7.42
N TRP A 171 -4.12 10.46 8.55
CA TRP A 171 -3.10 11.50 8.72
C TRP A 171 -1.78 11.19 8.01
N ASP A 172 -1.40 9.90 7.88
CA ASP A 172 -0.23 9.49 7.10
C ASP A 172 -0.40 9.89 5.63
N SER A 173 -1.58 9.66 5.06
CA SER A 173 -1.90 9.98 3.67
C SER A 173 -1.78 11.46 3.34
N TYR A 174 -1.95 12.36 4.33
CA TYR A 174 -1.68 13.78 4.12
C TYR A 174 -0.20 14.03 3.82
N PHE A 175 0.70 13.47 4.62
CA PHE A 175 2.15 13.62 4.40
C PHE A 175 2.61 12.89 3.14
N GLU A 176 2.08 11.71 2.87
CA GLU A 176 2.33 10.96 1.63
C GLU A 176 1.91 11.77 0.41
N SER A 177 0.75 12.43 0.45
CA SER A 177 0.28 13.28 -0.65
C SER A 177 1.21 14.46 -0.93
N ILE A 178 1.78 15.07 0.10
CA ILE A 178 2.80 16.13 -0.06
C ILE A 178 4.03 15.55 -0.77
N GLY A 179 4.53 14.38 -0.34
CA GLY A 179 5.67 13.70 -0.95
C GLY A 179 5.40 13.32 -2.41
N LEU A 180 4.21 12.80 -2.70
CA LEU A 180 3.77 12.46 -4.05
C LEU A 180 3.78 13.68 -4.99
N LEU A 181 3.30 14.83 -4.53
CA LEU A 181 3.29 16.07 -5.31
C LEU A 181 4.72 16.58 -5.56
N ILE A 182 5.60 16.53 -4.55
CA ILE A 182 7.02 16.89 -4.70
C ILE A 182 7.71 16.02 -5.75
N ASP A 183 7.40 14.72 -5.77
CA ASP A 183 7.96 13.75 -6.72
C ASP A 183 7.26 13.71 -8.08
N GLY A 184 6.26 14.59 -8.30
CA GLY A 184 5.49 14.69 -9.56
C GLY A 184 4.53 13.52 -9.78
N LYS A 185 4.12 12.80 -8.73
CA LYS A 185 3.14 11.69 -8.76
C LYS A 185 1.71 12.21 -8.57
N VAL A 186 1.31 13.18 -9.38
CA VAL A 186 0.05 13.92 -9.21
C VAL A 186 -1.18 13.01 -9.24
N ASP A 187 -1.20 12.00 -10.11
CA ASP A 187 -2.34 11.08 -10.22
C ASP A 187 -2.53 10.24 -8.96
N LEU A 188 -1.44 9.82 -8.30
CA LEU A 188 -1.51 9.11 -7.02
C LEU A 188 -2.00 10.05 -5.90
N ALA A 189 -1.50 11.29 -5.85
CA ALA A 189 -1.97 12.29 -4.89
C ALA A 189 -3.46 12.60 -5.10
N LYS A 190 -3.92 12.67 -6.36
CA LYS A 190 -5.34 12.80 -6.68
C LYS A 190 -6.14 11.58 -6.19
N GLY A 191 -5.64 10.37 -6.40
CA GLY A 191 -6.28 9.15 -5.90
C GLY A 191 -6.45 9.15 -4.38
N MET A 192 -5.46 9.65 -3.63
CA MET A 192 -5.56 9.85 -2.18
C MET A 192 -6.70 10.82 -1.83
N ALA A 193 -6.78 11.97 -2.51
CA ALA A 193 -7.84 12.95 -2.29
C ALA A 193 -9.23 12.40 -2.65
N ASP A 194 -9.34 11.67 -3.75
CA ASP A 194 -10.59 11.04 -4.19
C ASP A 194 -11.10 10.00 -3.18
N ASN A 195 -10.20 9.24 -2.55
CA ASN A 195 -10.54 8.31 -1.48
C ASN A 195 -10.94 9.03 -0.20
N PHE A 196 -10.32 10.15 0.16
CA PHE A 196 -10.77 10.97 1.28
C PHE A 196 -12.16 11.56 1.03
N GLN A 197 -12.42 12.03 -0.18
CA GLN A 197 -13.77 12.47 -0.56
C GLN A 197 -14.79 11.34 -0.37
N TYR A 198 -14.47 10.14 -0.84
CA TYR A 198 -15.29 8.95 -0.65
C TYR A 198 -15.56 8.67 0.83
N GLU A 199 -14.54 8.72 1.70
CA GLU A 199 -14.72 8.50 3.14
C GLU A 199 -15.67 9.53 3.76
N ILE A 200 -15.53 10.81 3.39
CA ILE A 200 -16.41 11.88 3.88
C ILE A 200 -17.86 11.65 3.40
N GLU A 201 -18.05 11.32 2.14
CA GLU A 201 -19.39 11.12 1.53
C GLU A 201 -20.09 9.87 2.08
N HIS A 202 -19.34 8.81 2.35
CA HIS A 202 -19.90 7.50 2.72
C HIS A 202 -19.81 7.16 4.20
N TYR A 203 -18.84 7.72 4.91
CA TYR A 203 -18.63 7.46 6.36
C TYR A 203 -18.74 8.72 7.22
N GLY A 204 -18.92 9.90 6.59
CA GLY A 204 -19.10 11.19 7.26
C GLY A 204 -17.83 11.79 7.83
N LYS A 205 -16.67 11.18 7.62
CA LYS A 205 -15.38 11.63 8.17
C LYS A 205 -14.21 10.94 7.47
N ILE A 206 -13.02 11.52 7.58
CA ILE A 206 -11.76 10.83 7.30
C ILE A 206 -11.45 9.93 8.50
N LEU A 207 -11.23 8.65 8.22
CA LEU A 207 -10.95 7.63 9.23
C LEU A 207 -9.47 7.60 9.59
N ASN A 208 -9.13 7.10 10.79
CA ASN A 208 -7.73 6.84 11.12
C ASN A 208 -7.13 5.76 10.20
N ALA A 209 -7.93 4.76 9.83
CA ALA A 209 -7.69 3.86 8.70
C ALA A 209 -9.03 3.28 8.24
N ASN A 210 -9.11 2.79 7.01
CA ASN A 210 -10.34 2.20 6.47
C ASN A 210 -10.61 0.79 7.03
N ARG A 211 -10.70 0.70 8.35
CA ARG A 211 -11.06 -0.50 9.12
C ARG A 211 -12.35 -0.28 9.93
N SER A 212 -13.17 -1.33 10.04
CA SER A 212 -14.48 -1.27 10.68
C SER A 212 -14.44 -0.78 12.13
N TYR A 213 -13.36 -1.01 12.86
CA TYR A 213 -13.21 -0.57 14.25
C TYR A 213 -12.86 0.94 14.40
N TYR A 214 -12.67 1.66 13.30
CA TYR A 214 -12.50 3.12 13.30
C TYR A 214 -13.77 3.89 12.93
N LEU A 215 -14.92 3.19 12.83
CA LEU A 215 -16.20 3.84 12.54
C LEU A 215 -16.79 4.66 13.71
N THR A 216 -16.22 4.54 14.91
CA THR A 216 -16.65 5.33 16.10
C THR A 216 -16.06 6.72 16.13
#